data_08b2ec81f75bb2a18e222c6d5d098586
#
_entry.id   08b2ec81f75bb2a18e222c6d5d098586
#
_cell.length_a   1.000
_cell.length_b   1.000
_cell.length_c   1.000
_cell.angle_alpha   90.00
_cell.angle_beta   90.00
_cell.angle_gamma   90.00
#
_symmetry.space_group_name_H-M   'P 1'
#
loop_
_entity.id
_entity.type
_entity.pdbx_description
1 polymer ?
#
loop_
_entity_poly.entity_id
_entity_poly.type
_entity_poly.pdbx_seq_one_letter_code
_entity_poly.pdbx_strand_id
1 'polypeptide(L)'
;MDTKKLRQKILDLAIHGKLVPQDPNDEPASVLLERIKAEKERLIKEGKIKKSKKSAKTSDTPHYQNVPFEIPDNWVWTTLEEISNYGDCYNVSVTDIADNEWILELEDLEKDTASIIQKLSKKERNIKGVRHKFKKGDVLYSKLRTYLNKVLVAPKAGYCTTEIIPFNSYCDISTHYLCHVLRSAYFLDYTQQCGYGVKMPRLSTNDACKGMVPLPPLSEQQRIVMEIDKWLALIDQIEQGKADLQNTIKQTKSKILDLAIHGKLVPQDPNDEPAIKLLKRINPDFTPCDNGHYAQLPDSWSAVPMQMLCYLTDGEKQNGIERINHDVKYLRGERDAKTLTSGKYVAANSLLILVDGENSGEVFRTPIDGYQG
;
A
#
# COMPACT_ATOMS: atom_id res chain seq x y z
N MET A 1 4.38 -4.28 -13.20
CA MET A 1 3.64 -5.37 -12.51
C MET A 1 2.92 -4.77 -11.33
N ASP A 2 1.62 -5.01 -11.19
CA ASP A 2 0.78 -4.51 -10.10
C ASP A 2 0.79 -5.55 -8.95
N THR A 3 1.65 -5.31 -7.98
CA THR A 3 1.84 -6.20 -6.81
C THR A 3 0.62 -6.27 -5.91
N LYS A 4 -0.17 -5.19 -5.83
CA LYS A 4 -1.43 -5.17 -5.07
C LYS A 4 -2.46 -6.15 -5.67
N LYS A 5 -2.63 -6.13 -6.99
CA LYS A 5 -3.50 -7.10 -7.69
C LYS A 5 -3.00 -8.53 -7.53
N LEU A 6 -1.67 -8.73 -7.55
CA LEU A 6 -1.10 -10.05 -7.35
C LEU A 6 -1.36 -10.59 -5.94
N ARG A 7 -1.19 -9.77 -4.89
CA ARG A 7 -1.55 -10.13 -3.50
C ARG A 7 -3.01 -10.55 -3.40
N GLN A 8 -3.93 -9.78 -3.98
CA GLN A 8 -5.35 -10.12 -3.96
C GLN A 8 -5.66 -11.39 -4.75
N LYS A 9 -4.97 -11.65 -5.87
CA LYS A 9 -5.15 -12.89 -6.63
C LYS A 9 -4.71 -14.13 -5.87
N ILE A 10 -3.64 -14.04 -5.08
CA ILE A 10 -3.18 -15.14 -4.21
C ILE A 10 -4.24 -15.44 -3.14
N LEU A 11 -4.77 -14.41 -2.48
CA LEU A 11 -5.83 -14.57 -1.49
C LEU A 11 -7.10 -15.14 -2.12
N ASP A 12 -7.45 -14.71 -3.33
CA ASP A 12 -8.58 -15.24 -4.09
C ASP A 12 -8.43 -16.75 -4.38
N LEU A 13 -7.26 -17.17 -4.87
CA LEU A 13 -6.95 -18.59 -5.08
C LEU A 13 -7.02 -19.39 -3.78
N ALA A 14 -6.56 -18.81 -2.67
CA ALA A 14 -6.57 -19.45 -1.35
C ALA A 14 -7.99 -19.73 -0.85
N ILE A 15 -8.88 -18.73 -0.89
CA ILE A 15 -10.26 -18.87 -0.39
C ILE A 15 -11.16 -19.73 -1.28
N HIS A 16 -10.76 -19.95 -2.54
CA HIS A 16 -11.45 -20.86 -3.47
C HIS A 16 -10.88 -22.28 -3.47
N GLY A 17 -9.92 -22.61 -2.57
CA GLY A 17 -9.28 -23.92 -2.52
C GLY A 17 -8.42 -24.27 -3.74
N LYS A 18 -7.89 -23.24 -4.44
CA LYS A 18 -7.10 -23.38 -5.68
C LYS A 18 -5.61 -23.07 -5.51
N LEU A 19 -5.18 -22.69 -4.29
CA LEU A 19 -3.79 -22.32 -4.03
C LEU A 19 -2.91 -23.51 -3.71
N VAL A 20 -3.46 -24.52 -3.03
CA VAL A 20 -2.76 -25.75 -2.65
C VAL A 20 -3.55 -26.97 -3.13
N PRO A 21 -2.89 -28.14 -3.35
CA PRO A 21 -3.59 -29.37 -3.68
C PRO A 21 -4.50 -29.82 -2.54
N GLN A 22 -5.67 -30.38 -2.89
CA GLN A 22 -6.56 -31.03 -1.96
C GLN A 22 -5.95 -32.41 -1.57
N ASP A 23 -5.98 -32.73 -0.26
CA ASP A 23 -5.56 -34.04 0.24
C ASP A 23 -6.82 -34.83 0.66
N PRO A 24 -7.10 -35.98 0.03
CA PRO A 24 -8.28 -36.78 0.39
C PRO A 24 -8.19 -37.41 1.79
N ASN A 25 -7.02 -37.40 2.42
CA ASN A 25 -6.84 -37.89 3.78
C ASN A 25 -7.09 -36.80 4.85
N ASP A 26 -7.28 -35.56 4.45
CA ASP A 26 -7.64 -34.50 5.39
C ASP A 26 -9.02 -34.77 6.00
N GLU A 27 -9.14 -34.57 7.31
CA GLU A 27 -10.43 -34.64 7.98
C GLU A 27 -11.36 -33.54 7.43
N PRO A 28 -12.55 -33.88 6.91
CA PRO A 28 -13.45 -32.88 6.32
C PRO A 28 -13.80 -31.79 7.31
N ALA A 29 -13.91 -30.55 6.82
CA ALA A 29 -14.22 -29.37 7.62
C ALA A 29 -15.61 -29.45 8.32
N SER A 30 -16.53 -30.28 7.84
CA SER A 30 -17.81 -30.57 8.50
C SER A 30 -17.61 -31.14 9.91
N VAL A 31 -16.65 -32.08 10.09
CA VAL A 31 -16.32 -32.66 11.39
C VAL A 31 -15.73 -31.58 12.33
N LEU A 32 -14.87 -30.71 11.81
CA LEU A 32 -14.38 -29.57 12.57
C LEU A 32 -15.51 -28.64 13.02
N LEU A 33 -16.46 -28.35 12.14
CA LEU A 33 -17.61 -27.48 12.46
C LEU A 33 -18.51 -28.10 13.55
N GLU A 34 -18.70 -29.42 13.56
CA GLU A 34 -19.42 -30.11 14.63
C GLU A 34 -18.69 -30.00 15.99
N ARG A 35 -17.35 -30.16 16.00
CA ARG A 35 -16.54 -29.94 17.21
C ARG A 35 -16.67 -28.50 17.73
N ILE A 36 -16.67 -27.52 16.85
CA ILE A 36 -16.85 -26.11 17.22
C ILE A 36 -18.23 -25.89 17.87
N LYS A 37 -19.30 -26.45 17.30
CA LYS A 37 -20.64 -26.38 17.88
C LYS A 37 -20.69 -26.98 19.29
N ALA A 38 -20.12 -28.17 19.46
CA ALA A 38 -20.07 -28.83 20.77
C ALA A 38 -19.25 -28.02 21.80
N GLU A 39 -18.11 -27.46 21.40
CA GLU A 39 -17.30 -26.60 22.27
C GLU A 39 -18.04 -25.31 22.66
N LYS A 40 -18.70 -24.65 21.73
CA LYS A 40 -19.52 -23.46 22.04
C LYS A 40 -20.64 -23.78 23.00
N GLU A 41 -21.35 -24.90 22.83
CA GLU A 41 -22.38 -25.34 23.78
C GLU A 41 -21.80 -25.59 25.17
N ARG A 42 -20.62 -26.20 25.28
CA ARG A 42 -19.90 -26.38 26.52
C ARG A 42 -19.58 -25.04 27.18
N LEU A 43 -19.00 -24.10 26.45
CA LEU A 43 -18.65 -22.76 26.93
C LEU A 43 -19.88 -21.95 27.39
N ILE A 44 -21.03 -22.11 26.70
CA ILE A 44 -22.31 -21.51 27.10
C ILE A 44 -22.80 -22.12 28.42
N LYS A 45 -22.76 -23.46 28.57
CA LYS A 45 -23.17 -24.16 29.81
C LYS A 45 -22.27 -23.78 31.00
N GLU A 46 -20.97 -23.56 30.73
CA GLU A 46 -20.01 -23.10 31.76
C GLU A 46 -20.13 -21.59 32.06
N GLY A 47 -21.00 -20.86 31.38
CA GLY A 47 -21.20 -19.42 31.56
C GLY A 47 -20.03 -18.56 31.06
N LYS A 48 -19.10 -19.13 30.28
CA LYS A 48 -17.92 -18.43 29.74
C LYS A 48 -18.24 -17.55 28.54
N ILE A 49 -19.27 -17.93 27.75
CA ILE A 49 -19.79 -17.14 26.63
C ILE A 49 -21.31 -17.01 26.73
N LYS A 50 -21.84 -15.89 26.25
CA LYS A 50 -23.28 -15.63 26.24
C LYS A 50 -23.96 -16.37 25.07
N LYS A 51 -25.13 -16.94 25.33
CA LYS A 51 -25.94 -17.50 24.26
C LYS A 51 -26.36 -16.39 23.28
N SER A 52 -26.10 -16.58 22.00
CA SER A 52 -26.60 -15.65 20.97
C SER A 52 -28.13 -15.60 20.99
N LYS A 53 -28.72 -14.39 20.98
CA LYS A 53 -30.16 -14.18 21.04
C LYS A 53 -30.93 -14.71 19.81
N LYS A 54 -30.23 -15.19 18.77
CA LYS A 54 -30.81 -15.61 17.49
C LYS A 54 -30.64 -17.10 17.14
N SER A 55 -30.03 -17.92 17.99
CA SER A 55 -29.83 -19.36 17.69
C SER A 55 -31.07 -20.25 17.97
N ALA A 56 -32.26 -19.67 18.11
CA ALA A 56 -33.49 -20.44 18.20
C ALA A 56 -34.06 -20.62 16.79
N LYS A 57 -33.90 -21.83 16.24
CA LYS A 57 -34.35 -22.38 14.97
C LYS A 57 -33.32 -22.33 13.83
N THR A 58 -32.43 -23.28 13.84
CA THR A 58 -31.87 -23.84 12.61
C THR A 58 -31.87 -25.35 12.75
N SER A 59 -32.68 -25.98 11.90
CA SER A 59 -32.69 -27.40 11.59
C SER A 59 -31.29 -27.87 11.17
N ASP A 60 -31.03 -29.15 11.42
CA ASP A 60 -29.82 -29.87 11.02
C ASP A 60 -29.32 -29.49 9.62
N THR A 61 -28.02 -29.15 9.56
CA THR A 61 -27.26 -28.70 8.42
C THR A 61 -27.64 -27.34 7.85
N PRO A 62 -26.81 -26.28 7.97
CA PRO A 62 -27.08 -25.03 7.29
C PRO A 62 -26.79 -25.18 5.80
N HIS A 63 -27.81 -25.54 5.02
CA HIS A 63 -27.80 -25.30 3.58
C HIS A 63 -27.97 -23.81 3.38
N TYR A 64 -26.86 -23.10 3.21
CA TYR A 64 -26.85 -21.73 2.73
C TYR A 64 -27.38 -21.75 1.28
N GLN A 65 -28.62 -21.33 1.07
CA GLN A 65 -29.27 -21.35 -0.26
C GLN A 65 -28.58 -20.43 -1.29
N ASN A 66 -27.75 -19.50 -0.84
CA ASN A 66 -26.95 -18.59 -1.70
C ASN A 66 -25.52 -18.52 -1.17
N VAL A 67 -24.67 -19.45 -1.58
CA VAL A 67 -23.23 -19.39 -1.30
C VAL A 67 -22.56 -18.38 -2.24
N PRO A 68 -21.56 -17.61 -1.77
CA PRO A 68 -20.88 -16.59 -2.58
C PRO A 68 -20.16 -17.15 -3.81
N PHE A 69 -19.59 -18.34 -3.69
CA PHE A 69 -18.85 -19.05 -4.75
C PHE A 69 -18.71 -20.55 -4.41
N GLU A 70 -18.29 -21.34 -5.37
CA GLU A 70 -18.03 -22.76 -5.19
C GLU A 70 -16.73 -23.00 -4.41
N ILE A 71 -16.75 -23.97 -3.50
CA ILE A 71 -15.62 -24.40 -2.66
C ILE A 71 -15.41 -25.92 -2.85
N PRO A 72 -14.22 -26.49 -2.52
CA PRO A 72 -13.99 -27.94 -2.55
C PRO A 72 -14.97 -28.73 -1.67
N ASP A 73 -15.25 -29.99 -2.04
CA ASP A 73 -16.26 -30.84 -1.37
C ASP A 73 -15.95 -31.11 0.11
N ASN A 74 -14.66 -31.10 0.50
CA ASN A 74 -14.21 -31.29 1.90
C ASN A 74 -14.21 -29.99 2.73
N TRP A 75 -14.57 -28.85 2.13
CA TRP A 75 -14.76 -27.57 2.81
C TRP A 75 -16.22 -27.36 3.20
N VAL A 76 -16.47 -26.42 4.09
CA VAL A 76 -17.83 -25.99 4.45
C VAL A 76 -17.92 -24.47 4.51
N TRP A 77 -19.08 -23.94 4.13
CA TRP A 77 -19.41 -22.56 4.43
C TRP A 77 -19.87 -22.42 5.88
N THR A 78 -19.38 -21.39 6.55
CA THR A 78 -19.77 -21.04 7.93
C THR A 78 -19.82 -19.52 8.07
N THR A 79 -20.12 -19.02 9.25
CA THR A 79 -20.11 -17.58 9.54
C THR A 79 -18.99 -17.24 10.54
N LEU A 80 -18.56 -15.99 10.55
CA LEU A 80 -17.54 -15.51 11.49
C LEU A 80 -18.00 -15.71 12.95
N GLU A 81 -19.30 -15.55 13.24
CA GLU A 81 -19.91 -15.82 14.55
C GLU A 81 -19.78 -17.28 14.96
N GLU A 82 -19.96 -18.21 14.02
CA GLU A 82 -19.91 -19.65 14.34
C GLU A 82 -18.52 -20.12 14.74
N ILE A 83 -17.47 -19.56 14.16
CA ILE A 83 -16.10 -20.05 14.30
C ILE A 83 -15.19 -19.17 15.16
N SER A 84 -15.67 -18.05 15.67
CA SER A 84 -14.87 -17.11 16.45
C SER A 84 -15.68 -16.41 17.55
N ASN A 85 -14.97 -15.76 18.46
CA ASN A 85 -15.54 -14.88 19.47
C ASN A 85 -15.56 -13.41 19.03
N TYR A 86 -15.76 -13.14 17.76
CA TYR A 86 -15.82 -11.77 17.23
C TYR A 86 -16.84 -10.91 17.96
N GLY A 87 -16.41 -9.78 18.49
CA GLY A 87 -17.25 -8.85 19.25
C GLY A 87 -17.20 -9.01 20.77
N ASP A 88 -16.64 -10.10 21.29
CA ASP A 88 -16.41 -10.30 22.71
C ASP A 88 -15.12 -9.59 23.15
N CYS A 89 -15.17 -8.25 23.21
CA CYS A 89 -14.00 -7.44 23.55
C CYS A 89 -13.87 -7.23 25.06
N TYR A 90 -12.65 -7.39 25.57
CA TYR A 90 -12.33 -7.06 26.96
C TYR A 90 -11.91 -5.59 27.06
N ASN A 91 -12.79 -4.77 27.65
CA ASN A 91 -12.61 -3.33 27.80
C ASN A 91 -11.78 -3.00 29.04
N VAL A 92 -10.76 -2.15 28.88
CA VAL A 92 -9.89 -1.66 29.97
C VAL A 92 -9.83 -0.14 29.90
N SER A 93 -10.01 0.55 31.06
CA SER A 93 -9.78 1.98 31.11
C SER A 93 -8.30 2.27 30.92
N VAL A 94 -7.99 3.37 30.20
CA VAL A 94 -6.60 3.80 30.01
C VAL A 94 -5.91 4.07 31.36
N THR A 95 -6.65 4.45 32.42
CA THR A 95 -6.12 4.63 33.78
C THR A 95 -5.54 3.32 34.36
N ASP A 96 -6.09 2.18 33.97
CA ASP A 96 -5.73 0.87 34.50
C ASP A 96 -4.67 0.15 33.67
N ILE A 97 -4.21 0.77 32.58
CA ILE A 97 -3.14 0.26 31.73
C ILE A 97 -1.79 0.78 32.24
N ALA A 98 -0.78 -0.09 32.38
CA ALA A 98 0.56 0.32 32.78
C ALA A 98 1.25 1.17 31.67
N ASP A 99 2.13 2.07 32.07
CA ASP A 99 2.72 3.06 31.16
C ASP A 99 3.64 2.47 30.07
N ASN A 100 4.20 1.29 30.33
CA ASN A 100 5.07 0.57 29.39
C ASN A 100 4.30 -0.36 28.43
N GLU A 101 2.99 -0.51 28.60
CA GLU A 101 2.17 -1.39 27.77
C GLU A 101 1.99 -0.81 26.36
N TRP A 102 2.02 -1.71 25.36
CA TRP A 102 1.83 -1.36 23.97
C TRP A 102 0.39 -0.98 23.66
N ILE A 103 0.22 0.17 23.02
CA ILE A 103 -1.07 0.67 22.52
C ILE A 103 -1.02 0.72 21.01
N LEU A 104 -1.95 0.03 20.37
CA LEU A 104 -2.12 0.03 18.92
C LEU A 104 -3.28 0.94 18.51
N GLU A 105 -2.98 1.97 17.74
CA GLU A 105 -3.97 2.85 17.11
C GLU A 105 -4.07 2.56 15.60
N LEU A 106 -5.12 3.05 14.95
CA LEU A 106 -5.31 2.83 13.50
C LEU A 106 -4.21 3.45 12.64
N GLU A 107 -3.62 4.53 13.09
CA GLU A 107 -2.51 5.22 12.40
C GLU A 107 -1.20 4.42 12.41
N ASP A 108 -1.06 3.49 13.36
CA ASP A 108 0.12 2.63 13.45
C ASP A 108 0.14 1.51 12.41
N LEU A 109 -0.96 1.33 11.71
CA LEU A 109 -1.10 0.29 10.70
C LEU A 109 -1.07 0.88 9.29
N GLU A 110 -0.21 0.34 8.46
CA GLU A 110 -0.17 0.68 7.05
C GLU A 110 -1.43 0.21 6.32
N LYS A 111 -1.86 0.98 5.36
CA LYS A 111 -2.97 0.61 4.48
C LYS A 111 -2.61 -0.61 3.61
N ASP A 112 -3.56 -1.49 3.36
CA ASP A 112 -3.48 -2.69 2.52
C ASP A 112 -2.54 -3.79 3.04
N THR A 113 -1.38 -3.46 3.59
CA THR A 113 -0.43 -4.45 4.16
C THR A 113 -0.75 -4.81 5.60
N ALA A 114 -1.34 -3.87 6.35
CA ALA A 114 -1.50 -3.90 7.79
C ALA A 114 -0.18 -4.05 8.56
N SER A 115 0.95 -3.70 7.93
CA SER A 115 2.26 -3.64 8.58
C SER A 115 2.23 -2.64 9.71
N ILE A 116 2.86 -3.00 10.83
CA ILE A 116 2.96 -2.12 12.00
C ILE A 116 4.08 -1.11 11.75
N ILE A 117 3.70 0.16 11.52
CA ILE A 117 4.64 1.25 11.21
C ILE A 117 5.40 1.68 12.47
N GLN A 118 4.70 1.71 13.61
CA GLN A 118 5.28 2.11 14.90
C GLN A 118 4.66 1.33 16.05
N LYS A 119 5.42 1.18 17.12
CA LYS A 119 4.98 0.49 18.35
C LYS A 119 5.23 1.41 19.54
N LEU A 120 4.20 2.15 19.93
CA LEU A 120 4.27 3.10 21.04
C LEU A 120 3.62 2.53 22.30
N SER A 121 4.21 2.87 23.45
CA SER A 121 3.67 2.57 24.77
C SER A 121 2.59 3.59 25.17
N LYS A 122 1.84 3.29 26.24
CA LYS A 122 0.88 4.25 26.81
C LYS A 122 1.54 5.57 27.17
N LYS A 123 2.75 5.55 27.76
CA LYS A 123 3.48 6.75 28.15
C LYS A 123 3.81 7.67 26.99
N GLU A 124 4.04 7.11 25.80
CA GLU A 124 4.38 7.84 24.59
C GLU A 124 3.14 8.38 23.87
N ARG A 125 1.93 8.07 24.38
CA ARG A 125 0.66 8.48 23.77
C ARG A 125 -0.16 9.35 24.73
N ASN A 126 -0.76 10.39 24.20
CA ASN A 126 -1.78 11.17 24.91
C ASN A 126 -3.17 10.61 24.58
N ILE A 127 -3.55 9.50 25.23
CA ILE A 127 -4.81 8.81 25.00
C ILE A 127 -5.73 8.87 26.24
N LYS A 128 -7.03 8.81 25.98
CA LYS A 128 -8.08 8.80 27.02
C LYS A 128 -9.14 7.74 26.72
N GLY A 129 -9.97 7.45 27.69
CA GLY A 129 -11.14 6.59 27.55
C GLY A 129 -10.83 5.11 27.74
N VAL A 130 -11.30 4.25 26.83
CA VAL A 130 -11.24 2.80 26.94
C VAL A 130 -10.46 2.21 25.78
N ARG A 131 -9.78 1.09 26.03
CA ARG A 131 -9.08 0.28 25.02
C ARG A 131 -9.52 -1.18 25.11
N HIS A 132 -9.48 -1.88 24.00
CA HIS A 132 -9.64 -3.32 23.97
C HIS A 132 -8.31 -4.00 24.27
N LYS A 133 -8.30 -4.95 25.22
CA LYS A 133 -7.14 -5.80 25.50
C LYS A 133 -7.10 -6.94 24.48
N PHE A 134 -5.91 -7.27 24.00
CA PHE A 134 -5.68 -8.41 23.10
C PHE A 134 -4.46 -9.22 23.51
N LYS A 135 -4.41 -10.47 23.07
CA LYS A 135 -3.32 -11.41 23.30
C LYS A 135 -2.52 -11.62 22.02
N LYS A 136 -1.31 -12.16 22.14
CA LYS A 136 -0.57 -12.67 21.00
C LYS A 136 -1.40 -13.75 20.30
N GLY A 137 -1.47 -13.68 18.96
CA GLY A 137 -2.22 -14.61 18.12
C GLY A 137 -3.68 -14.23 17.87
N ASP A 138 -4.23 -13.22 18.56
CA ASP A 138 -5.56 -12.71 18.23
C ASP A 138 -5.57 -12.02 16.85
N VAL A 139 -6.66 -12.16 16.12
CA VAL A 139 -6.91 -11.35 14.91
C VAL A 139 -7.36 -9.96 15.36
N LEU A 140 -6.71 -8.94 14.83
CA LEU A 140 -7.03 -7.54 15.05
C LEU A 140 -7.69 -6.97 13.79
N TYR A 141 -8.99 -6.72 13.86
CA TYR A 141 -9.80 -6.29 12.73
C TYR A 141 -10.25 -4.84 12.88
N SER A 142 -9.86 -3.96 11.94
CA SER A 142 -10.35 -2.59 11.90
C SER A 142 -11.78 -2.54 11.36
N LYS A 143 -12.76 -2.24 12.23
CA LYS A 143 -14.15 -2.04 11.80
C LYS A 143 -14.40 -0.69 11.14
N LEU A 144 -13.48 0.28 11.29
CA LEU A 144 -13.55 1.61 10.71
C LEU A 144 -12.83 1.63 9.37
N ARG A 145 -13.50 2.12 8.31
CA ARG A 145 -12.94 2.23 6.96
C ARG A 145 -12.35 0.90 6.50
N THR A 146 -13.17 -0.14 6.47
CA THR A 146 -12.76 -1.52 6.12
C THR A 146 -11.99 -1.62 4.80
N TYR A 147 -12.27 -0.72 3.85
CA TYR A 147 -11.55 -0.62 2.57
C TYR A 147 -10.04 -0.29 2.71
N LEU A 148 -9.60 0.17 3.89
CA LEU A 148 -8.17 0.34 4.17
C LEU A 148 -7.46 -0.97 4.46
N ASN A 149 -8.19 -2.08 4.58
CA ASN A 149 -7.70 -3.44 4.76
C ASN A 149 -6.68 -3.59 5.90
N LYS A 150 -6.99 -3.00 7.06
CA LYS A 150 -6.14 -3.03 8.25
C LYS A 150 -6.54 -4.20 9.14
N VAL A 151 -6.08 -5.40 8.76
CA VAL A 151 -6.33 -6.66 9.48
C VAL A 151 -5.02 -7.41 9.64
N LEU A 152 -4.68 -7.84 10.87
CA LEU A 152 -3.45 -8.56 11.16
C LEU A 152 -3.64 -9.55 12.31
N VAL A 153 -2.71 -10.50 12.46
CA VAL A 153 -2.59 -11.33 13.66
C VAL A 153 -1.61 -10.65 14.62
N ALA A 154 -2.01 -10.51 15.88
CA ALA A 154 -1.24 -9.82 16.90
C ALA A 154 0.11 -10.51 17.18
N PRO A 155 1.26 -9.84 16.97
CA PRO A 155 2.58 -10.44 17.18
C PRO A 155 2.95 -10.56 18.66
N LYS A 156 2.33 -9.77 19.52
CA LYS A 156 2.45 -9.79 20.99
C LYS A 156 1.15 -9.27 21.63
N ALA A 157 0.99 -9.44 22.93
CA ALA A 157 -0.13 -8.89 23.67
C ALA A 157 -0.03 -7.35 23.78
N GLY A 158 -1.17 -6.68 23.96
CA GLY A 158 -1.27 -5.24 24.11
C GLY A 158 -2.72 -4.76 24.21
N TYR A 159 -2.90 -3.49 23.92
CA TYR A 159 -4.21 -2.83 23.92
C TYR A 159 -4.39 -2.07 22.62
N CYS A 160 -5.62 -1.99 22.12
CA CYS A 160 -5.93 -1.26 20.89
C CYS A 160 -7.12 -0.32 21.06
N THR A 161 -7.23 0.62 20.14
CA THR A 161 -8.42 1.47 20.04
C THR A 161 -9.70 0.65 19.91
N THR A 162 -10.83 1.15 20.39
CA THR A 162 -12.15 0.49 20.26
C THR A 162 -12.64 0.37 18.83
N GLU A 163 -11.97 0.98 17.86
CA GLU A 163 -12.23 0.80 16.42
C GLU A 163 -11.56 -0.46 15.84
N ILE A 164 -10.68 -1.10 16.61
CA ILE A 164 -10.10 -2.42 16.30
C ILE A 164 -10.78 -3.45 17.18
N ILE A 165 -11.29 -4.50 16.57
CA ILE A 165 -11.92 -5.64 17.27
C ILE A 165 -10.90 -6.78 17.33
N PRO A 166 -10.35 -7.07 18.54
CA PRO A 166 -9.55 -8.26 18.76
C PRO A 166 -10.46 -9.47 18.96
N PHE A 167 -10.13 -10.59 18.33
CA PHE A 167 -10.86 -11.84 18.49
C PHE A 167 -9.97 -13.05 18.19
N ASN A 168 -10.41 -14.22 18.63
CA ASN A 168 -9.76 -15.49 18.37
C ASN A 168 -10.79 -16.50 17.81
N SER A 169 -10.28 -17.62 17.31
CA SER A 169 -11.09 -18.71 16.77
C SER A 169 -11.35 -19.79 17.83
N TYR A 170 -12.31 -20.65 17.58
CA TYR A 170 -12.56 -21.87 18.33
C TYR A 170 -11.82 -23.07 17.71
N CYS A 171 -11.53 -24.09 18.51
CA CYS A 171 -11.02 -25.39 18.06
C CYS A 171 -9.81 -25.30 17.12
N ASP A 172 -8.84 -24.47 17.45
CA ASP A 172 -7.56 -24.32 16.74
C ASP A 172 -7.63 -23.93 15.25
N ILE A 173 -8.76 -23.36 14.82
CA ILE A 173 -8.81 -22.73 13.49
C ILE A 173 -7.68 -21.71 13.37
N SER A 174 -6.94 -21.74 12.30
CA SER A 174 -5.81 -20.83 12.08
C SER A 174 -6.28 -19.36 12.00
N THR A 175 -5.84 -18.56 13.00
CA THR A 175 -6.09 -17.11 13.00
C THR A 175 -5.40 -16.41 11.81
N HIS A 176 -4.29 -16.96 11.32
CA HIS A 176 -3.65 -16.49 10.08
C HIS A 176 -4.51 -16.75 8.85
N TYR A 177 -5.12 -17.96 8.75
CA TYR A 177 -6.07 -18.24 7.68
C TYR A 177 -7.27 -17.29 7.73
N LEU A 178 -7.88 -17.10 8.89
CA LEU A 178 -8.99 -16.14 9.07
C LEU A 178 -8.56 -14.72 8.69
N CYS A 179 -7.36 -14.29 9.09
CA CYS A 179 -6.82 -13.00 8.70
C CYS A 179 -6.76 -12.85 7.17
N HIS A 180 -6.33 -13.88 6.45
CA HIS A 180 -6.28 -13.87 4.98
C HIS A 180 -7.66 -13.83 4.34
N VAL A 181 -8.65 -14.59 4.86
CA VAL A 181 -10.05 -14.51 4.39
C VAL A 181 -10.59 -13.09 4.55
N LEU A 182 -10.41 -12.49 5.74
CA LEU A 182 -10.90 -11.13 6.04
C LEU A 182 -10.22 -10.04 5.20
N ARG A 183 -9.02 -10.30 4.68
CA ARG A 183 -8.26 -9.42 3.79
C ARG A 183 -8.52 -9.65 2.30
N SER A 184 -9.24 -10.70 1.94
CA SER A 184 -9.57 -11.01 0.55
C SER A 184 -10.51 -9.99 -0.08
N ALA A 185 -10.47 -9.86 -1.40
CA ALA A 185 -11.39 -8.99 -2.14
C ALA A 185 -12.85 -9.35 -1.85
N TYR A 186 -13.15 -10.64 -1.77
CA TYR A 186 -14.48 -11.16 -1.41
C TYR A 186 -15.00 -10.55 -0.10
N PHE A 187 -14.24 -10.65 0.99
CA PHE A 187 -14.69 -10.16 2.29
C PHE A 187 -14.70 -8.62 2.36
N LEU A 188 -13.75 -7.96 1.68
CA LEU A 188 -13.75 -6.50 1.55
C LEU A 188 -14.99 -5.99 0.83
N ASP A 189 -15.42 -6.62 -0.25
CA ASP A 189 -16.63 -6.27 -0.99
C ASP A 189 -17.87 -6.47 -0.12
N TYR A 190 -17.97 -7.60 0.61
CA TYR A 190 -19.01 -7.82 1.59
C TYR A 190 -19.11 -6.69 2.61
N THR A 191 -17.98 -6.29 3.20
CA THR A 191 -17.95 -5.22 4.22
C THR A 191 -18.28 -3.85 3.66
N GLN A 192 -18.03 -3.59 2.38
CA GLN A 192 -18.44 -2.35 1.72
C GLN A 192 -19.95 -2.29 1.49
N GLN A 193 -20.58 -3.42 1.15
CA GLN A 193 -22.03 -3.52 0.98
C GLN A 193 -22.79 -3.37 2.31
N CYS A 194 -22.24 -3.90 3.42
CA CYS A 194 -22.86 -3.87 4.75
C CYS A 194 -22.46 -2.63 5.57
N GLY A 195 -21.42 -1.88 5.16
CA GLY A 195 -20.90 -0.74 5.90
C GLY A 195 -21.91 0.41 5.97
N TYR A 196 -21.94 1.09 7.12
CA TYR A 196 -22.78 2.28 7.33
C TYR A 196 -21.92 3.53 7.54
N GLY A 197 -22.47 4.70 7.15
CA GLY A 197 -21.79 5.99 7.22
C GLY A 197 -21.06 6.38 5.93
N VAL A 198 -21.20 7.65 5.53
CA VAL A 198 -20.70 8.13 4.22
C VAL A 198 -19.21 8.47 4.26
N LYS A 199 -18.78 9.33 5.20
CA LYS A 199 -17.38 9.80 5.26
C LYS A 199 -16.43 8.83 5.97
N MET A 200 -16.93 8.08 6.93
CA MET A 200 -16.16 7.14 7.78
C MET A 200 -16.97 5.85 7.95
N PRO A 201 -17.07 5.03 6.89
CA PRO A 201 -17.88 3.81 6.95
C PRO A 201 -17.36 2.87 8.02
N ARG A 202 -18.29 2.29 8.78
CA ARG A 202 -18.05 1.30 9.83
C ARG A 202 -18.79 0.01 9.53
N LEU A 203 -18.19 -1.09 9.90
CA LEU A 203 -18.86 -2.40 9.92
C LEU A 203 -19.43 -2.64 11.32
N SER A 204 -20.73 -2.94 11.40
CA SER A 204 -21.34 -3.30 12.67
C SER A 204 -20.88 -4.70 13.11
N THR A 205 -20.84 -4.94 14.43
CA THR A 205 -20.53 -6.28 14.96
C THR A 205 -21.52 -7.33 14.44
N ASN A 206 -22.80 -6.99 14.35
CA ASN A 206 -23.83 -7.90 13.86
C ASN A 206 -23.62 -8.29 12.38
N ASP A 207 -23.24 -7.34 11.54
CA ASP A 207 -22.99 -7.64 10.13
C ASP A 207 -21.64 -8.37 9.95
N ALA A 208 -20.60 -8.01 10.70
CA ALA A 208 -19.37 -8.79 10.72
C ALA A 208 -19.60 -10.26 11.09
N CYS A 209 -20.38 -10.51 12.13
CA CYS A 209 -20.75 -11.87 12.59
C CYS A 209 -21.43 -12.71 11.52
N LYS A 210 -22.25 -12.09 10.64
CA LYS A 210 -22.91 -12.77 9.52
C LYS A 210 -21.99 -13.00 8.30
N GLY A 211 -20.81 -12.40 8.29
CA GLY A 211 -19.84 -12.58 7.20
C GLY A 211 -19.53 -14.05 6.98
N MET A 212 -19.76 -14.54 5.77
CA MET A 212 -19.52 -15.94 5.44
C MET A 212 -18.02 -16.21 5.25
N VAL A 213 -17.56 -17.34 5.76
CA VAL A 213 -16.18 -17.79 5.73
C VAL A 213 -16.12 -19.18 5.11
N PRO A 214 -15.35 -19.38 4.03
CA PRO A 214 -15.08 -20.74 3.54
C PRO A 214 -14.09 -21.40 4.51
N LEU A 215 -14.45 -22.52 5.08
CA LEU A 215 -13.68 -23.24 6.10
C LEU A 215 -13.07 -24.51 5.52
N PRO A 216 -11.74 -24.59 5.32
CA PRO A 216 -11.04 -25.81 4.95
C PRO A 216 -10.76 -26.73 6.13
N PRO A 217 -10.35 -27.99 5.90
CA PRO A 217 -9.72 -28.84 6.90
C PRO A 217 -8.57 -28.15 7.63
N LEU A 218 -8.35 -28.45 8.92
CA LEU A 218 -7.30 -27.80 9.74
C LEU A 218 -5.88 -27.95 9.13
N SER A 219 -5.54 -29.12 8.61
CA SER A 219 -4.27 -29.36 7.95
C SER A 219 -4.10 -28.56 6.66
N GLU A 220 -5.19 -28.38 5.92
CA GLU A 220 -5.18 -27.56 4.70
C GLU A 220 -5.06 -26.07 5.01
N GLN A 221 -5.70 -25.58 6.10
CA GLN A 221 -5.49 -24.19 6.56
C GLN A 221 -4.00 -23.87 6.76
N GLN A 222 -3.23 -24.82 7.35
CA GLN A 222 -1.79 -24.63 7.57
C GLN A 222 -1.02 -24.59 6.25
N ARG A 223 -1.33 -25.50 5.31
CA ARG A 223 -0.71 -25.50 3.95
C ARG A 223 -1.01 -24.20 3.21
N ILE A 224 -2.25 -23.73 3.26
CA ILE A 224 -2.67 -22.47 2.63
C ILE A 224 -1.88 -21.29 3.22
N VAL A 225 -1.78 -21.19 4.55
CA VAL A 225 -1.04 -20.09 5.22
C VAL A 225 0.43 -20.11 4.80
N MET A 226 1.09 -21.27 4.86
CA MET A 226 2.50 -21.39 4.44
C MET A 226 2.72 -20.97 2.98
N GLU A 227 1.82 -21.37 2.08
CA GLU A 227 1.95 -21.02 0.66
C GLU A 227 1.66 -19.53 0.42
N ILE A 228 0.68 -18.93 1.11
CA ILE A 228 0.45 -17.47 1.07
C ILE A 228 1.70 -16.73 1.55
N ASP A 229 2.25 -17.09 2.70
CA ASP A 229 3.43 -16.42 3.28
C ASP A 229 4.63 -16.46 2.32
N LYS A 230 4.86 -17.61 1.69
CA LYS A 230 5.89 -17.77 0.65
C LYS A 230 5.68 -16.81 -0.53
N TRP A 231 4.46 -16.74 -1.08
CA TRP A 231 4.15 -15.84 -2.20
C TRP A 231 4.24 -14.36 -1.80
N LEU A 232 3.77 -14.01 -0.60
CA LEU A 232 3.88 -12.64 -0.11
C LEU A 232 5.35 -12.22 0.08
N ALA A 233 6.19 -13.09 0.62
CA ALA A 233 7.63 -12.84 0.74
C ALA A 233 8.31 -12.61 -0.61
N LEU A 234 7.94 -13.39 -1.64
CA LEU A 234 8.44 -13.18 -3.01
C LEU A 234 7.98 -11.83 -3.59
N ILE A 235 6.75 -11.43 -3.32
CA ILE A 235 6.24 -10.11 -3.76
C ILE A 235 7.02 -8.99 -3.06
N ASP A 236 7.28 -9.10 -1.76
CA ASP A 236 8.07 -8.13 -0.99
C ASP A 236 9.48 -7.98 -1.55
N GLN A 237 10.14 -9.10 -1.93
CA GLN A 237 11.45 -9.08 -2.58
C GLN A 237 11.41 -8.36 -3.94
N ILE A 238 10.36 -8.56 -4.73
CA ILE A 238 10.18 -7.87 -6.01
C ILE A 238 9.99 -6.36 -5.80
N GLU A 239 9.18 -5.96 -4.82
CA GLU A 239 8.94 -4.55 -4.48
C GLU A 239 10.24 -3.87 -4.01
N GLN A 240 11.01 -4.54 -3.15
CA GLN A 240 12.31 -4.04 -2.69
C GLN A 240 13.30 -3.91 -3.85
N GLY A 241 13.46 -4.94 -4.66
CA GLY A 241 14.35 -4.91 -5.82
C GLY A 241 14.00 -3.80 -6.83
N LYS A 242 12.69 -3.52 -7.01
CA LYS A 242 12.25 -2.39 -7.84
C LYS A 242 12.63 -1.06 -7.24
N ALA A 243 12.49 -0.87 -5.93
CA ALA A 243 12.88 0.35 -5.23
C ALA A 243 14.40 0.58 -5.30
N ASP A 244 15.18 -0.48 -5.09
CA ASP A 244 16.66 -0.43 -5.18
C ASP A 244 17.13 -0.07 -6.59
N LEU A 245 16.51 -0.65 -7.62
CA LEU A 245 16.79 -0.32 -9.02
C LEU A 245 16.51 1.16 -9.32
N GLN A 246 15.37 1.69 -8.85
CA GLN A 246 15.04 3.10 -9.03
C GLN A 246 16.06 4.02 -8.37
N ASN A 247 16.50 3.70 -7.16
CA ASN A 247 17.54 4.44 -6.45
C ASN A 247 18.89 4.39 -7.19
N THR A 248 19.28 3.20 -7.69
CA THR A 248 20.51 3.02 -8.47
C THR A 248 20.47 3.85 -9.76
N ILE A 249 19.35 3.85 -10.48
CA ILE A 249 19.15 4.66 -11.68
C ILE A 249 19.30 6.16 -11.36
N LYS A 250 18.67 6.62 -10.27
CA LYS A 250 18.76 8.02 -9.83
C LYS A 250 20.22 8.41 -9.51
N GLN A 251 20.92 7.59 -8.74
CA GLN A 251 22.33 7.82 -8.40
C GLN A 251 23.24 7.81 -9.64
N THR A 252 23.01 6.85 -10.57
CA THR A 252 23.77 6.77 -11.81
C THR A 252 23.55 8.01 -12.68
N LYS A 253 22.31 8.46 -12.85
CA LYS A 253 22.02 9.70 -13.59
C LYS A 253 22.71 10.90 -12.96
N SER A 254 22.66 11.05 -11.64
CA SER A 254 23.34 12.14 -10.93
C SER A 254 24.86 12.10 -11.16
N LYS A 255 25.48 10.90 -11.07
CA LYS A 255 26.91 10.73 -11.31
C LYS A 255 27.32 11.04 -12.76
N ILE A 256 26.50 10.62 -13.74
CA ILE A 256 26.75 10.96 -15.16
C ILE A 256 26.72 12.48 -15.36
N LEU A 257 25.73 13.17 -14.80
CA LEU A 257 25.63 14.63 -14.88
C LEU A 257 26.84 15.31 -14.19
N ASP A 258 27.22 14.83 -13.01
CA ASP A 258 28.37 15.34 -12.30
C ASP A 258 29.66 15.19 -13.13
N LEU A 259 29.91 14.02 -13.72
CA LEU A 259 31.05 13.80 -14.63
C LEU A 259 30.99 14.70 -15.86
N ALA A 260 29.78 14.92 -16.42
CA ALA A 260 29.59 15.77 -17.60
C ALA A 260 29.94 17.23 -17.31
N ILE A 261 29.41 17.81 -16.22
CA ILE A 261 29.62 19.22 -15.86
C ILE A 261 31.08 19.52 -15.42
N HIS A 262 31.81 18.48 -15.02
CA HIS A 262 33.26 18.60 -14.69
C HIS A 262 34.18 18.23 -15.86
N GLY A 263 33.64 17.99 -17.07
CA GLY A 263 34.41 17.59 -18.24
C GLY A 263 35.11 16.24 -18.14
N LYS A 264 34.63 15.36 -17.25
CA LYS A 264 35.21 14.03 -16.97
C LYS A 264 34.45 12.88 -17.64
N LEU A 265 33.34 13.18 -18.34
CA LEU A 265 32.49 12.15 -18.96
C LEU A 265 33.13 11.60 -20.24
N VAL A 266 33.76 12.47 -21.01
CA VAL A 266 34.51 12.13 -22.24
C VAL A 266 35.93 12.65 -22.16
N PRO A 267 36.89 12.00 -22.84
CA PRO A 267 38.24 12.56 -22.97
C PRO A 267 38.23 13.95 -23.60
N GLN A 268 39.08 14.84 -23.11
CA GLN A 268 39.27 16.15 -23.71
C GLN A 268 40.14 16.03 -24.98
N ASP A 269 39.72 16.66 -26.10
CA ASP A 269 40.54 16.74 -27.32
C ASP A 269 41.34 18.01 -27.30
N PRO A 270 42.69 17.94 -27.33
CA PRO A 270 43.57 19.10 -27.32
C PRO A 270 43.43 19.97 -28.60
N ASN A 271 42.81 19.44 -29.65
CA ASN A 271 42.54 20.19 -30.89
C ASN A 271 41.24 20.98 -30.84
N ASP A 272 40.39 20.75 -29.84
CA ASP A 272 39.14 21.50 -29.67
C ASP A 272 39.46 22.99 -29.40
N GLU A 273 38.65 23.86 -30.02
CA GLU A 273 38.78 25.29 -29.78
C GLU A 273 38.39 25.63 -28.34
N PRO A 274 39.26 26.28 -27.54
CA PRO A 274 38.90 26.67 -26.18
C PRO A 274 37.67 27.57 -26.11
N ALA A 275 36.76 27.31 -25.16
CA ALA A 275 35.50 28.03 -25.00
C ALA A 275 35.64 29.55 -24.90
N ILE A 276 36.75 30.04 -24.38
CA ILE A 276 37.06 31.47 -24.28
C ILE A 276 37.10 32.17 -25.66
N LYS A 277 37.52 31.46 -26.74
CA LYS A 277 37.53 32.03 -28.09
C LYS A 277 36.10 32.19 -28.65
N LEU A 278 35.26 31.21 -28.42
CA LEU A 278 33.84 31.30 -28.78
C LEU A 278 33.15 32.45 -28.04
N LEU A 279 33.39 32.55 -26.71
CA LEU A 279 32.78 33.58 -25.88
C LEU A 279 33.21 34.99 -26.29
N LYS A 280 34.46 35.20 -26.66
CA LYS A 280 34.95 36.49 -27.17
C LYS A 280 34.40 36.84 -28.57
N ARG A 281 34.01 35.86 -29.37
CA ARG A 281 33.27 36.14 -30.63
C ARG A 281 31.85 36.62 -30.36
N ILE A 282 31.21 36.12 -29.30
CA ILE A 282 29.86 36.54 -28.91
C ILE A 282 29.88 37.89 -28.22
N ASN A 283 30.85 38.07 -27.29
CA ASN A 283 31.05 39.32 -26.56
C ASN A 283 32.55 39.59 -26.48
N PRO A 284 33.10 40.59 -27.27
CA PRO A 284 34.52 40.89 -27.28
C PRO A 284 35.12 41.29 -25.93
N ASP A 285 34.31 41.88 -25.05
CA ASP A 285 34.72 42.32 -23.71
C ASP A 285 34.55 41.24 -22.63
N PHE A 286 34.28 40.01 -23.05
CA PHE A 286 34.09 38.89 -22.11
C PHE A 286 35.34 38.65 -21.28
N THR A 287 35.14 38.65 -19.97
CA THR A 287 36.12 38.18 -18.97
C THR A 287 35.53 36.96 -18.25
N PRO A 288 36.28 35.86 -18.08
CA PRO A 288 35.81 34.70 -17.33
C PRO A 288 35.40 35.09 -15.91
N CYS A 289 34.32 34.48 -15.44
CA CYS A 289 33.93 34.59 -14.03
C CYS A 289 34.96 33.92 -13.15
N ASP A 290 35.28 34.51 -12.01
CA ASP A 290 36.03 33.81 -10.96
C ASP A 290 35.13 32.71 -10.36
N ASN A 291 35.50 31.47 -10.61
CA ASN A 291 34.69 30.29 -10.26
C ASN A 291 35.22 29.62 -9.00
N GLY A 292 35.32 30.29 -7.88
CA GLY A 292 35.65 29.66 -6.61
C GLY A 292 34.75 28.46 -6.22
N HIS A 293 33.59 28.30 -6.89
CA HIS A 293 32.67 27.19 -6.70
C HIS A 293 32.85 26.01 -7.66
N TYR A 294 33.58 26.18 -8.78
CA TYR A 294 33.81 25.14 -9.78
C TYR A 294 35.31 24.82 -9.90
N ALA A 295 35.93 24.50 -8.76
CA ALA A 295 37.30 24.01 -8.75
C ALA A 295 37.39 22.73 -9.61
N GLN A 296 38.24 22.76 -10.65
CA GLN A 296 38.58 21.61 -11.53
C GLN A 296 37.75 21.45 -12.83
N LEU A 297 37.37 22.53 -13.50
CA LEU A 297 36.99 22.46 -14.91
C LEU A 297 38.23 22.19 -15.78
N PRO A 298 38.09 21.53 -16.96
CA PRO A 298 39.18 21.45 -17.95
C PRO A 298 39.64 22.82 -18.41
N ASP A 299 40.93 22.96 -18.73
CA ASP A 299 41.57 24.23 -19.12
C ASP A 299 40.91 24.85 -20.39
N SER A 300 40.34 24.02 -21.26
CA SER A 300 39.62 24.46 -22.46
C SER A 300 38.21 25.01 -22.17
N TRP A 301 37.67 24.80 -20.97
CA TRP A 301 36.33 25.23 -20.59
C TRP A 301 36.35 26.61 -19.91
N SER A 302 35.21 27.29 -19.97
CA SER A 302 34.98 28.55 -19.25
C SER A 302 33.62 28.55 -18.65
N ALA A 303 33.51 28.98 -17.39
CA ALA A 303 32.21 29.19 -16.78
C ALA A 303 31.70 30.60 -17.15
N VAL A 304 30.40 30.65 -17.45
CA VAL A 304 29.74 31.89 -17.83
C VAL A 304 28.38 32.00 -17.15
N PRO A 305 27.91 33.20 -16.80
CA PRO A 305 26.55 33.38 -16.34
C PRO A 305 25.54 32.98 -17.41
N MET A 306 24.45 32.29 -17.02
CA MET A 306 23.39 31.83 -17.92
C MET A 306 22.81 32.96 -18.78
N GLN A 307 22.68 34.17 -18.22
CA GLN A 307 22.20 35.37 -18.91
C GLN A 307 23.03 35.80 -20.11
N MET A 308 24.25 35.34 -20.25
CA MET A 308 25.10 35.60 -21.42
C MET A 308 24.86 34.63 -22.57
N LEU A 309 24.27 33.47 -22.28
CA LEU A 309 24.03 32.40 -23.25
C LEU A 309 22.58 32.34 -23.70
N CYS A 310 21.65 32.68 -22.83
CA CYS A 310 20.21 32.61 -23.12
C CYS A 310 19.43 33.59 -22.22
N TYR A 311 18.20 33.84 -22.60
CA TYR A 311 17.25 34.59 -21.80
C TYR A 311 15.94 33.81 -21.71
N LEU A 312 15.25 34.00 -20.59
CA LEU A 312 13.95 33.38 -20.37
C LEU A 312 12.90 34.09 -21.25
N THR A 313 12.15 33.32 -22.05
CA THR A 313 11.05 33.84 -22.86
C THR A 313 9.78 33.08 -22.57
N ASP A 314 8.67 33.81 -22.59
CA ASP A 314 7.35 33.23 -22.69
C ASP A 314 6.99 32.96 -24.14
N GLY A 315 6.35 31.84 -24.44
CA GLY A 315 5.85 31.55 -25.76
C GLY A 315 4.72 32.52 -26.18
N GLU A 316 4.59 32.78 -27.46
CA GLU A 316 3.50 33.58 -28.00
C GLU A 316 2.15 32.89 -27.78
N LYS A 317 1.14 33.66 -27.33
CA LYS A 317 -0.20 33.13 -27.14
C LYS A 317 -0.86 32.83 -28.46
N GLN A 318 -1.24 31.57 -28.68
CA GLN A 318 -1.99 31.12 -29.88
C GLN A 318 -3.36 30.60 -29.46
N ASN A 319 -4.36 30.77 -30.33
CA ASN A 319 -5.72 30.31 -30.14
C ASN A 319 -6.22 29.58 -31.39
N GLY A 320 -7.14 28.64 -31.23
CA GLY A 320 -7.80 27.94 -32.33
C GLY A 320 -6.97 26.81 -32.98
N ILE A 321 -5.79 26.52 -32.50
CA ILE A 321 -4.95 25.41 -32.97
C ILE A 321 -4.84 24.36 -31.88
N GLU A 322 -5.22 23.13 -32.19
CA GLU A 322 -5.09 22.02 -31.25
C GLU A 322 -3.63 21.56 -31.19
N ARG A 323 -3.04 21.58 -29.96
CA ARG A 323 -1.66 21.16 -29.71
C ARG A 323 -1.55 20.43 -28.38
N ILE A 324 -0.50 19.65 -28.23
CA ILE A 324 -0.17 18.97 -26.97
C ILE A 324 0.18 20.00 -25.90
N ASN A 325 -0.36 19.79 -24.69
CA ASN A 325 0.00 20.52 -23.49
C ASN A 325 1.27 19.91 -22.85
N HIS A 326 2.37 20.64 -22.86
CA HIS A 326 3.64 20.25 -22.24
C HIS A 326 3.63 20.52 -20.74
N ASP A 327 2.69 19.93 -20.00
CA ASP A 327 2.74 19.99 -18.54
C ASP A 327 3.77 19.02 -17.96
N VAL A 328 4.16 19.28 -16.72
CA VAL A 328 5.22 18.56 -16.02
C VAL A 328 4.98 17.05 -15.96
N LYS A 329 3.72 16.60 -15.76
CA LYS A 329 3.39 15.17 -15.68
C LYS A 329 3.56 14.46 -17.01
N TYR A 330 3.18 15.12 -18.11
CA TYR A 330 3.43 14.60 -19.45
C TYR A 330 4.92 14.55 -19.77
N LEU A 331 5.65 15.63 -19.49
CA LEU A 331 7.09 15.71 -19.75
C LEU A 331 7.91 14.71 -18.93
N ARG A 332 7.44 14.32 -17.76
CA ARG A 332 8.01 13.23 -16.93
C ARG A 332 7.60 11.83 -17.39
N GLY A 333 6.64 11.70 -18.32
CA GLY A 333 6.09 10.41 -18.73
C GLY A 333 5.17 9.78 -17.67
N GLU A 334 4.62 10.57 -16.77
CA GLU A 334 3.71 10.12 -15.71
C GLU A 334 2.26 9.98 -16.18
N ARG A 335 1.93 10.58 -17.31
CA ARG A 335 0.61 10.49 -17.95
C ARG A 335 0.70 10.70 -19.45
N ASP A 336 -0.36 10.31 -20.15
CA ASP A 336 -0.54 10.55 -21.58
C ASP A 336 -0.72 12.05 -21.91
N ALA A 337 -0.40 12.42 -23.15
CA ALA A 337 -0.56 13.77 -23.66
C ALA A 337 -2.02 14.23 -23.60
N LYS A 338 -2.23 15.48 -23.17
CA LYS A 338 -3.50 16.18 -23.32
C LYS A 338 -3.35 17.25 -24.40
N THR A 339 -4.40 17.51 -25.16
CA THR A 339 -4.44 18.59 -26.13
C THR A 339 -5.19 19.80 -25.57
N LEU A 340 -4.75 20.98 -25.99
CA LEU A 340 -5.40 22.27 -25.74
C LEU A 340 -5.59 23.00 -27.08
N THR A 341 -6.63 23.83 -27.16
CA THR A 341 -6.90 24.66 -28.33
C THR A 341 -6.38 26.10 -28.20
N SER A 342 -5.76 26.40 -27.05
CA SER A 342 -5.12 27.70 -26.80
C SER A 342 -4.04 27.57 -25.74
N GLY A 343 -2.99 28.38 -25.86
CA GLY A 343 -1.89 28.40 -24.90
C GLY A 343 -0.68 29.19 -25.39
N LYS A 344 0.39 29.24 -24.61
CA LYS A 344 1.68 29.80 -25.02
C LYS A 344 2.41 28.78 -25.89
N TYR A 345 2.66 29.11 -27.14
CA TYR A 345 3.31 28.20 -28.11
C TYR A 345 4.76 27.95 -27.77
N VAL A 346 5.17 26.69 -27.86
CA VAL A 346 6.54 26.22 -27.71
C VAL A 346 6.88 25.28 -28.87
N ALA A 347 7.97 25.54 -29.55
CA ALA A 347 8.46 24.70 -30.66
C ALA A 347 9.08 23.40 -30.13
N ALA A 348 9.13 22.37 -30.96
CA ALA A 348 9.89 21.16 -30.70
C ALA A 348 11.35 21.46 -30.36
N ASN A 349 11.94 20.63 -29.53
CA ASN A 349 13.32 20.76 -29.02
C ASN A 349 13.62 22.03 -28.20
N SER A 350 12.63 22.82 -27.81
CA SER A 350 12.79 23.91 -26.87
C SER A 350 13.09 23.40 -25.45
N LEU A 351 13.87 24.17 -24.69
CA LEU A 351 14.08 23.90 -23.27
C LEU A 351 13.01 24.62 -22.45
N LEU A 352 12.34 23.88 -21.58
CA LEU A 352 11.42 24.40 -20.58
C LEU A 352 12.04 24.25 -19.21
N ILE A 353 11.93 25.25 -18.37
CA ILE A 353 12.34 25.20 -16.97
C ILE A 353 11.12 25.39 -16.06
N LEU A 354 10.99 24.52 -15.07
CA LEU A 354 9.97 24.64 -14.05
C LEU A 354 10.37 25.76 -13.07
N VAL A 355 9.59 26.83 -13.03
CA VAL A 355 9.90 28.02 -12.23
C VAL A 355 9.25 28.00 -10.84
N ASP A 356 8.13 27.28 -10.67
CA ASP A 356 7.37 27.22 -9.41
C ASP A 356 7.18 25.78 -8.93
N GLY A 357 7.04 25.63 -7.61
CA GLY A 357 6.74 24.34 -6.95
C GLY A 357 7.94 23.66 -6.34
N GLU A 358 7.68 22.49 -5.74
CA GLU A 358 8.65 21.70 -4.96
C GLU A 358 9.89 21.26 -5.77
N ASN A 359 9.74 21.13 -7.10
CA ASN A 359 10.79 20.73 -8.03
C ASN A 359 11.21 21.88 -8.97
N SER A 360 11.13 23.13 -8.52
CA SER A 360 11.61 24.29 -9.30
C SER A 360 13.07 24.11 -9.73
N GLY A 361 13.40 24.51 -10.96
CA GLY A 361 14.69 24.29 -11.57
C GLY A 361 14.81 23.02 -12.43
N GLU A 362 13.80 22.16 -12.45
CA GLU A 362 13.76 20.98 -13.33
C GLU A 362 13.64 21.44 -14.80
N VAL A 363 14.47 20.87 -15.68
CA VAL A 363 14.55 21.25 -17.09
C VAL A 363 14.07 20.10 -17.97
N PHE A 364 13.26 20.44 -18.96
CA PHE A 364 12.72 19.49 -19.94
C PHE A 364 13.02 19.97 -21.36
N ARG A 365 13.13 19.02 -22.29
CA ARG A 365 13.17 19.29 -23.71
C ARG A 365 11.81 18.88 -24.33
N THR A 366 11.18 19.79 -25.07
CA THR A 366 9.90 19.48 -25.73
C THR A 366 10.11 18.47 -26.85
N PRO A 367 9.35 17.35 -26.88
CA PRO A 367 9.50 16.35 -27.95
C PRO A 367 8.93 16.81 -29.29
N ILE A 368 7.89 17.62 -29.27
CA ILE A 368 7.17 18.15 -30.45
C ILE A 368 6.65 19.54 -30.13
N ASP A 369 6.10 20.21 -31.16
CA ASP A 369 5.40 21.50 -31.01
C ASP A 369 4.19 21.37 -30.09
N GLY A 370 4.01 22.37 -29.20
CA GLY A 370 2.92 22.31 -28.24
C GLY A 370 2.64 23.64 -27.55
N TYR A 371 1.91 23.55 -26.43
CA TYR A 371 1.68 24.68 -25.53
C TYR A 371 2.41 24.45 -24.20
N GLN A 372 2.94 25.51 -23.62
CA GLN A 372 3.52 25.54 -22.28
C GLN A 372 2.41 25.28 -21.25
N GLY A 373 2.59 24.28 -20.40
CA GLY A 373 1.67 23.87 -19.33
C GLY A 373 1.95 24.53 -17.98
#